data_9383efbbca34122553173a448ed2b38f
#
_entry.id   9383efbbca34122553173a448ed2b38f
#
_cell.length_a   1.000
_cell.length_b   1.000
_cell.length_c   1.000
_cell.angle_alpha   90.00
_cell.angle_beta   90.00
_cell.angle_gamma   90.00
#
_symmetry.space_group_name_H-M   'P 1'
#
loop_
_entity.id
_entity.type
_entity.pdbx_description
1 polymer ?
#
loop_
_entity_poly.entity_id
_entity_poly.type
_entity_poly.pdbx_seq_one_letter_code
_entity_poly.pdbx_strand_id
1 'polypeptide(L)'
;MINLFYVASGGAVGAVLRYFTSNFYKFYFPNFPIGTLFVNFLGSFLIGFFASKLENNGTSSVFIEYFMIIGILGSFTTFSAFSFETIQLIYDKKIFLSLVYIFLSIFLCIVGAFIGFNINKI
;
A
#
# COMPACT_ATOMS: atom_id res chain seq x y z
N MET A 1 -20.17 -9.89 12.75
CA MET A 1 -19.32 -9.66 13.95
C MET A 1 -17.88 -10.10 13.71
N ILE A 2 -17.65 -11.35 13.25
CA ILE A 2 -16.27 -11.82 13.00
C ILE A 2 -15.52 -11.00 11.95
N ASN A 3 -16.20 -10.52 10.90
CA ASN A 3 -15.59 -9.70 9.85
C ASN A 3 -15.08 -8.36 10.40
N LEU A 4 -15.84 -7.73 11.29
CA LEU A 4 -15.41 -6.49 11.95
C LEU A 4 -14.17 -6.71 12.83
N PHE A 5 -14.09 -7.83 13.52
CA PHE A 5 -12.92 -8.20 14.31
C PHE A 5 -11.68 -8.39 13.40
N TYR A 6 -11.83 -9.08 12.28
CA TYR A 6 -10.75 -9.25 11.31
C TYR A 6 -10.28 -7.91 10.71
N VAL A 7 -11.21 -7.04 10.32
CA VAL A 7 -10.86 -5.70 9.79
C VAL A 7 -10.16 -4.87 10.85
N ALA A 8 -10.67 -4.82 12.07
CA ALA A 8 -10.09 -4.02 13.17
C ALA A 8 -8.69 -4.51 13.55
N SER A 9 -8.51 -5.82 13.76
CA SER A 9 -7.21 -6.41 14.12
C SER A 9 -6.20 -6.31 12.97
N GLY A 10 -6.61 -6.61 11.75
CA GLY A 10 -5.78 -6.44 10.56
C GLY A 10 -5.41 -4.98 10.33
N GLY A 11 -6.36 -4.07 10.53
CA GLY A 11 -6.15 -2.62 10.43
C GLY A 11 -5.10 -2.12 11.43
N ALA A 12 -5.16 -2.57 12.67
CA ALA A 12 -4.16 -2.25 13.68
C ALA A 12 -2.75 -2.73 13.26
N VAL A 13 -2.64 -3.98 12.80
CA VAL A 13 -1.38 -4.55 12.31
C VAL A 13 -0.85 -3.75 11.11
N GLY A 14 -1.68 -3.51 10.10
CA GLY A 14 -1.29 -2.77 8.89
C GLY A 14 -0.81 -1.34 9.19
N ALA A 15 -1.52 -0.63 10.06
CA ALA A 15 -1.14 0.73 10.47
C ALA A 15 0.21 0.76 11.21
N VAL A 16 0.46 -0.21 12.10
CA VAL A 16 1.74 -0.33 12.82
C VAL A 16 2.88 -0.67 11.86
N LEU A 17 2.68 -1.62 10.95
CA LEU A 17 3.68 -1.96 9.93
C LEU A 17 4.03 -0.76 9.05
N ARG A 18 3.02 0.00 8.62
CA ARG A 18 3.23 1.24 7.85
C ARG A 18 4.03 2.26 8.65
N TYR A 19 3.70 2.47 9.91
CA TYR A 19 4.42 3.41 10.79
C TYR A 19 5.90 3.07 10.87
N PHE A 20 6.25 1.82 11.18
CA PHE A 20 7.64 1.40 11.27
C PHE A 20 8.38 1.49 9.92
N THR A 21 7.76 1.03 8.85
CA THR A 21 8.38 1.06 7.51
C THR A 21 8.61 2.50 7.05
N SER A 22 7.63 3.38 7.20
CA SER A 22 7.75 4.78 6.79
C SER A 22 8.84 5.51 7.60
N ASN A 23 8.91 5.28 8.91
CA ASN A 23 9.95 5.88 9.75
C ASN A 23 11.35 5.35 9.43
N PHE A 24 11.47 4.05 9.17
CA PHE A 24 12.73 3.44 8.75
C PHE A 24 13.30 4.11 7.48
N TYR A 25 12.48 4.23 6.44
CA TYR A 25 12.91 4.87 5.19
C TYR A 25 13.14 6.37 5.33
N LYS A 26 12.36 7.07 6.15
CA LYS A 26 12.55 8.49 6.42
C LYS A 26 13.90 8.77 7.10
N PHE A 27 14.36 7.87 7.94
CA PHE A 27 15.68 7.98 8.57
C PHE A 27 16.80 7.95 7.54
N TYR A 28 16.75 7.04 6.56
CA TYR A 28 17.79 6.90 5.53
C TYR A 28 17.62 7.86 4.35
N PHE A 29 16.38 8.24 4.03
CA PHE A 29 16.05 9.08 2.86
C PHE A 29 15.15 10.25 3.26
N PRO A 30 15.67 11.25 4.00
CA PRO A 30 14.82 12.33 4.53
C PRO A 30 14.29 13.28 3.46
N ASN A 31 14.90 13.32 2.28
CA ASN A 31 14.58 14.30 1.22
C ASN A 31 13.54 13.83 0.20
N PHE A 32 13.19 12.54 0.22
CA PHE A 32 12.20 11.97 -0.69
C PHE A 32 11.36 10.92 0.05
N PRO A 33 10.03 10.87 -0.16
CA PRO A 33 9.13 10.00 0.60
C PRO A 33 9.13 8.55 0.08
N ILE A 34 10.31 7.91 0.11
CA ILE A 34 10.49 6.52 -0.34
C ILE A 34 9.65 5.55 0.49
N GLY A 35 9.49 5.80 1.79
CA GLY A 35 8.72 4.93 2.68
C GLY A 35 7.28 4.76 2.23
N THR A 36 6.59 5.87 1.95
CA THR A 36 5.22 5.86 1.44
C THR A 36 5.13 5.23 0.05
N LEU A 37 6.08 5.54 -0.83
CA LEU A 37 6.15 4.91 -2.15
C LEU A 37 6.31 3.39 -2.04
N PHE A 38 7.19 2.92 -1.16
CA PHE A 38 7.43 1.50 -0.94
C PHE A 38 6.21 0.77 -0.37
N VAL A 39 5.57 1.32 0.69
CA VAL A 39 4.40 0.66 1.29
C VAL A 39 3.22 0.61 0.32
N ASN A 40 3.02 1.67 -0.47
CA ASN A 40 1.95 1.70 -1.47
C ASN A 40 2.23 0.74 -2.63
N PHE A 41 3.46 0.65 -3.12
CA PHE A 41 3.85 -0.32 -4.16
C PHE A 41 3.70 -1.76 -3.67
N LEU A 42 4.31 -2.08 -2.52
CA LEU A 42 4.25 -3.43 -1.95
C LEU A 42 2.81 -3.83 -1.61
N GLY A 43 2.06 -2.92 -0.99
CA GLY A 43 0.66 -3.15 -0.67
C GLY A 43 -0.20 -3.38 -1.91
N SER A 44 0.01 -2.59 -2.97
CA SER A 44 -0.71 -2.76 -4.24
C SER A 44 -0.39 -4.11 -4.91
N PHE A 45 0.88 -4.52 -4.91
CA PHE A 45 1.28 -5.84 -5.39
C PHE A 45 0.58 -6.96 -4.60
N LEU A 46 0.61 -6.89 -3.27
CA LEU A 46 0.01 -7.90 -2.40
C LEU A 46 -1.52 -7.93 -2.51
N ILE A 47 -2.18 -6.77 -2.67
CA ILE A 47 -3.64 -6.73 -2.92
C ILE A 47 -3.96 -7.46 -4.22
N GLY A 48 -3.23 -7.19 -5.31
CA GLY A 48 -3.42 -7.92 -6.56
C GLY A 48 -3.23 -9.43 -6.41
N PHE A 49 -2.18 -9.85 -5.71
CA PHE A 49 -1.88 -11.25 -5.46
C PHE A 49 -2.99 -11.96 -4.66
N PHE A 50 -3.44 -11.39 -3.55
CA PHE A 50 -4.49 -12.00 -2.73
C PHE A 50 -5.86 -11.96 -3.39
N ALA A 51 -6.19 -10.88 -4.12
CA ALA A 51 -7.42 -10.79 -4.88
C ALA A 51 -7.51 -11.88 -5.96
N SER A 52 -6.41 -12.11 -6.69
CA SER A 52 -6.33 -13.21 -7.67
C SER A 52 -6.50 -14.59 -7.04
N LYS A 53 -5.98 -14.80 -5.82
CA LYS A 53 -6.19 -16.06 -5.09
C LYS A 53 -7.65 -16.28 -4.72
N LEU A 54 -8.36 -15.24 -4.28
CA LEU A 54 -9.79 -15.33 -3.98
C LEU A 54 -10.61 -15.71 -5.21
N GLU A 55 -10.28 -15.07 -6.35
CA GLU A 55 -10.99 -15.32 -7.62
C GLU A 55 -10.78 -16.75 -8.12
N ASN A 56 -9.52 -17.24 -8.10
CA ASN A 56 -9.17 -18.55 -8.66
C ASN A 56 -9.65 -19.75 -7.83
N ASN A 57 -9.72 -19.59 -6.51
CA ASN A 57 -10.06 -20.72 -5.61
C ASN A 57 -11.56 -20.93 -5.42
N GLY A 58 -12.42 -20.04 -5.92
CA GLY A 58 -13.88 -20.15 -5.79
C GLY A 58 -14.40 -20.18 -4.34
N THR A 59 -13.53 -20.09 -3.38
CA THR A 59 -13.82 -20.06 -1.95
C THR A 59 -13.52 -18.67 -1.40
N SER A 60 -14.56 -17.96 -0.97
CA SER A 60 -14.38 -16.72 -0.22
C SER A 60 -13.71 -17.04 1.13
N SER A 61 -12.40 -16.90 1.21
CA SER A 61 -11.71 -16.96 2.49
C SER A 61 -11.95 -15.65 3.24
N VAL A 62 -12.83 -15.69 4.24
CA VAL A 62 -13.12 -14.56 5.13
C VAL A 62 -11.84 -13.97 5.70
N PHE A 63 -10.87 -14.82 6.05
CA PHE A 63 -9.58 -14.38 6.56
C PHE A 63 -8.78 -13.58 5.51
N ILE A 64 -8.68 -14.07 4.28
CA ILE A 64 -7.94 -13.37 3.22
C ILE A 64 -8.62 -12.04 2.87
N GLU A 65 -9.94 -12.05 2.71
CA GLU A 65 -10.69 -10.86 2.33
C GLU A 65 -10.68 -9.78 3.42
N TYR A 66 -11.10 -10.12 4.64
CA TYR A 66 -11.31 -9.12 5.69
C TYR A 66 -10.07 -8.83 6.52
N PHE A 67 -9.25 -9.82 6.85
CA PHE A 67 -8.05 -9.61 7.65
C PHE A 67 -6.88 -9.12 6.78
N MET A 68 -6.57 -9.83 5.70
CA MET A 68 -5.41 -9.52 4.86
C MET A 68 -5.66 -8.29 3.96
N ILE A 69 -6.69 -8.35 3.09
CA ILE A 69 -6.90 -7.31 2.08
C ILE A 69 -7.45 -6.04 2.71
N ILE A 70 -8.62 -6.11 3.34
CA ILE A 70 -9.30 -4.92 3.89
C ILE A 70 -8.56 -4.42 5.14
N GLY A 71 -8.20 -5.32 6.06
CA GLY A 71 -7.54 -4.96 7.31
C GLY A 71 -6.08 -4.54 7.10
N ILE A 72 -5.19 -5.51 6.90
CA ILE A 72 -3.74 -5.24 6.86
C ILE A 72 -3.39 -4.34 5.69
N LEU A 73 -3.67 -4.76 4.47
CA LEU A 73 -3.22 -4.03 3.27
C LEU A 73 -3.95 -2.70 3.08
N GLY A 74 -5.24 -2.63 3.43
CA GLY A 74 -5.99 -1.39 3.42
C GLY A 74 -5.46 -0.32 4.38
N SER A 75 -4.89 -0.72 5.52
CA SER A 75 -4.26 0.18 6.50
C SER A 75 -2.76 0.37 6.28
N PHE A 76 -2.09 -0.60 5.66
CA PHE A 76 -0.68 -0.53 5.30
C PHE A 76 -0.43 0.49 4.19
N THR A 77 -1.27 0.50 3.15
CA THR A 77 -1.24 1.49 2.07
C THR A 77 -1.90 2.79 2.49
N THR A 78 -1.49 3.92 1.90
CA THR A 78 -2.02 5.23 2.27
C THR A 78 -1.96 6.23 1.14
N PHE A 79 -3.12 6.68 0.69
CA PHE A 79 -3.22 7.80 -0.25
C PHE A 79 -3.09 9.16 0.45
N SER A 80 -3.55 9.26 1.71
CA SER A 80 -3.49 10.50 2.48
C SER A 80 -2.05 10.96 2.76
N ALA A 81 -1.16 10.04 3.14
CA ALA A 81 0.26 10.36 3.31
C ALA A 81 0.90 10.78 1.99
N PHE A 82 0.63 10.07 0.89
CA PHE A 82 1.08 10.45 -0.46
C PHE A 82 0.64 11.87 -0.82
N SER A 83 -0.64 12.21 -0.60
CA SER A 83 -1.17 13.53 -0.90
C SER A 83 -0.49 14.62 -0.07
N PHE A 84 -0.33 14.39 1.23
CA PHE A 84 0.31 15.33 2.15
C PHE A 84 1.80 15.56 1.80
N GLU A 85 2.55 14.49 1.56
CA GLU A 85 3.96 14.57 1.18
C GLU A 85 4.16 15.25 -0.18
N THR A 86 3.24 15.04 -1.12
CA THR A 86 3.23 15.76 -2.41
C THR A 86 3.10 17.27 -2.21
N ILE A 87 2.16 17.69 -1.36
CA ILE A 87 1.97 19.11 -1.02
C ILE A 87 3.21 19.67 -0.31
N GLN A 88 3.82 18.92 0.60
CA GLN A 88 5.07 19.36 1.25
C GLN A 88 6.20 19.60 0.23
N LEU A 89 6.39 18.69 -0.73
CA LEU A 89 7.38 18.88 -1.80
C LEU A 89 7.12 20.14 -2.63
N ILE A 90 5.85 20.47 -2.91
CA ILE A 90 5.47 21.69 -3.63
C ILE A 90 5.80 22.94 -2.80
N TYR A 91 5.44 22.96 -1.51
CA TYR A 91 5.74 24.07 -0.62
C TYR A 91 7.23 24.28 -0.40
N ASP A 92 8.02 23.20 -0.38
CA ASP A 92 9.48 23.23 -0.33
C ASP A 92 10.13 23.64 -1.66
N LYS A 93 9.32 24.05 -2.66
CA LYS A 93 9.74 24.43 -4.01
C LYS A 93 10.46 23.31 -4.78
N LYS A 94 10.24 22.07 -4.39
CA LYS A 94 10.76 20.86 -5.06
C LYS A 94 9.75 20.33 -6.09
N ILE A 95 9.32 21.19 -7.00
CA ILE A 95 8.23 20.90 -7.96
C ILE A 95 8.57 19.68 -8.83
N PHE A 96 9.80 19.59 -9.33
CA PHE A 96 10.22 18.44 -10.16
C PHE A 96 10.14 17.13 -9.39
N LEU A 97 10.63 17.09 -8.14
CA LEU A 97 10.53 15.90 -7.28
C LEU A 97 9.08 15.53 -6.96
N SER A 98 8.22 16.54 -6.77
CA SER A 98 6.78 16.31 -6.59
C SER A 98 6.15 15.62 -7.80
N LEU A 99 6.45 16.07 -9.02
CA LEU A 99 5.95 15.45 -10.25
C LEU A 99 6.48 14.02 -10.43
N VAL A 100 7.75 13.80 -10.17
CA VAL A 100 8.36 12.46 -10.21
C VAL A 100 7.69 11.54 -9.19
N TYR A 101 7.45 12.03 -7.97
CA TYR A 101 6.80 11.27 -6.92
C TYR A 101 5.37 10.86 -7.28
N ILE A 102 4.59 11.80 -7.84
CA ILE A 102 3.23 11.52 -8.32
C ILE A 102 3.25 10.45 -9.40
N PHE A 103 4.09 10.62 -10.42
CA PHE A 103 4.20 9.67 -11.54
C PHE A 103 4.61 8.28 -11.06
N LEU A 104 5.69 8.19 -10.27
CA LEU A 104 6.18 6.92 -9.75
C LEU A 104 5.15 6.23 -8.86
N SER A 105 4.46 6.97 -7.99
CA SER A 105 3.45 6.42 -7.10
C SER A 105 2.31 5.78 -7.89
N ILE A 106 1.74 6.50 -8.85
CA ILE A 106 0.63 5.99 -9.66
C ILE A 106 1.10 4.82 -10.53
N PHE A 107 2.20 4.99 -11.25
CA PHE A 107 2.70 3.99 -12.19
C PHE A 107 3.09 2.69 -11.48
N LEU A 108 3.94 2.77 -10.45
CA LEU A 108 4.43 1.59 -9.74
C LEU A 108 3.31 0.86 -8.99
N CYS A 109 2.36 1.58 -8.40
CA CYS A 109 1.24 0.94 -7.70
C CYS A 109 0.32 0.18 -8.67
N ILE A 110 -0.02 0.77 -9.82
CA ILE A 110 -0.85 0.11 -10.83
C ILE A 110 -0.12 -1.09 -11.43
N VAL A 111 1.15 -0.93 -11.80
CA VAL A 111 1.98 -2.03 -12.32
C VAL A 111 2.15 -3.13 -11.27
N GLY A 112 2.42 -2.77 -10.03
CA GLY A 112 2.53 -3.71 -8.92
C GLY A 112 1.26 -4.54 -8.73
N ALA A 113 0.10 -3.89 -8.69
CA ALA A 113 -1.20 -4.56 -8.58
C ALA A 113 -1.46 -5.48 -9.78
N PHE A 114 -1.15 -5.03 -10.98
CA PHE A 114 -1.30 -5.84 -12.21
C PHE A 114 -0.42 -7.08 -12.19
N ILE A 115 0.85 -6.94 -11.83
CA ILE A 115 1.78 -8.08 -11.71
C ILE A 115 1.29 -9.05 -10.63
N GLY A 116 0.95 -8.53 -9.44
CA GLY A 116 0.43 -9.34 -8.34
C GLY A 116 -0.81 -10.14 -8.73
N PHE A 117 -1.75 -9.50 -9.44
CA PHE A 117 -2.98 -10.15 -9.90
C PHE A 117 -2.74 -11.26 -10.92
N ASN A 118 -1.74 -11.10 -11.78
CA ASN A 118 -1.48 -12.06 -12.86
C ASN A 118 -0.48 -13.16 -12.48
N ILE A 119 0.30 -13.02 -11.41
CA ILE A 119 1.34 -13.98 -11.03
C ILE A 119 0.78 -15.39 -10.75
N ASN A 120 -0.46 -15.48 -10.28
CA ASN A 120 -1.14 -16.76 -10.04
C ASN A 120 -1.78 -17.36 -11.31
N LYS A 121 -1.75 -16.64 -12.43
CA LYS A 121 -2.32 -17.08 -13.71
C LYS A 121 -1.25 -17.60 -14.68
N ILE A 122 0.02 -17.39 -14.34
CA ILE A 122 1.19 -17.91 -15.04
C ILE A 122 1.53 -19.29 -14.50
#